data_d81a4959f0bfa880c37db1437aa639b5
#
_entry.id   d81a4959f0bfa880c37db1437aa639b5
#
_cell.length_a   1.000
_cell.length_b   1.000
_cell.length_c   1.000
_cell.angle_alpha   90.00
_cell.angle_beta   90.00
_cell.angle_gamma   90.00
#
_symmetry.space_group_name_H-M   'P 1'
#
loop_
_entity.id
_entity.type
_entity.pdbx_description
1 polymer ?
#
loop_
_entity_poly.entity_id
_entity_poly.type
_entity_poly.pdbx_seq_one_letter_code
_entity_poly.pdbx_strand_id
1 'polypeptide(L)'
;MTVEYQRRLEKHYDELKWLYCELYPNGQGRFEELCAAMEQWYKERNKKWKALDRKREKQKDWYKSQKMLGMMLYIDAFADNISGLEKKLDYLKECNVNYLHLMPFLATPKGKSDGGYAVADYRTVQPSLGTMEDLAALSEKCHDQSMSLCMDFVMNHTSEDHEWAKRALAGEKEYQDRYFFFDNYDIPSEYEKTCPQVFPTTAPGNFTWREDCHKFVMTTFYPYQWDLNYANPVVFNEMVNNMLYLVNQGIDIVR
;
A
#
# COMPACT_ATOMS: atom_id res chain seq x y z
N MET A 1 -4.42 -25.66 -7.29
CA MET A 1 -3.21 -25.14 -6.60
C MET A 1 -1.97 -25.52 -7.40
N THR A 2 -1.03 -24.59 -7.70
CA THR A 2 0.25 -24.98 -8.29
C THR A 2 1.12 -25.62 -7.21
N VAL A 3 1.85 -26.69 -7.54
CA VAL A 3 2.73 -27.40 -6.58
C VAL A 3 3.73 -26.45 -5.91
N GLU A 4 4.23 -25.46 -6.64
CA GLU A 4 5.16 -24.46 -6.11
C GLU A 4 4.53 -23.55 -5.06
N TYR A 5 3.31 -23.05 -5.29
CA TYR A 5 2.59 -22.23 -4.32
C TYR A 5 2.27 -23.03 -3.05
N GLN A 6 1.76 -24.25 -3.23
CA GLN A 6 1.45 -25.13 -2.09
C GLN A 6 2.67 -25.36 -1.20
N ARG A 7 3.81 -25.72 -1.79
CA ARG A 7 5.07 -25.91 -1.06
C ARG A 7 5.53 -24.66 -0.31
N ARG A 8 5.30 -23.47 -0.87
CA ARG A 8 5.64 -22.19 -0.22
C ARG A 8 4.69 -21.91 0.95
N LEU A 9 3.40 -22.10 0.74
CA LEU A 9 2.39 -21.88 1.77
C LEU A 9 2.58 -22.85 2.95
N GLU A 10 2.81 -24.15 2.67
CA GLU A 10 3.01 -25.18 3.70
C GLU A 10 4.13 -24.84 4.70
N LYS A 11 5.17 -24.16 4.26
CA LYS A 11 6.29 -23.74 5.13
C LYS A 11 5.88 -22.73 6.21
N HIS A 12 4.85 -21.96 5.95
CA HIS A 12 4.46 -20.81 6.76
C HIS A 12 3.01 -20.87 7.22
N TYR A 13 2.27 -21.90 6.79
CA TYR A 13 0.81 -21.98 6.99
C TYR A 13 0.43 -21.95 8.47
N ASP A 14 1.05 -22.80 9.28
CA ASP A 14 0.70 -22.95 10.69
C ASP A 14 1.02 -21.68 11.48
N GLU A 15 2.21 -21.08 11.23
CA GLU A 15 2.61 -19.82 11.84
C GLU A 15 1.69 -18.67 11.40
N LEU A 16 1.41 -18.55 10.10
CA LEU A 16 0.55 -17.51 9.55
C LEU A 16 -0.88 -17.64 10.10
N LYS A 17 -1.41 -18.86 10.16
CA LYS A 17 -2.73 -19.15 10.71
C LYS A 17 -2.81 -18.80 12.21
N TRP A 18 -1.80 -19.22 12.98
CA TRP A 18 -1.72 -18.90 14.39
C TRP A 18 -1.69 -17.40 14.61
N LEU A 19 -0.79 -16.67 13.98
CA LEU A 19 -0.69 -15.21 14.11
C LEU A 19 -1.99 -14.49 13.69
N TYR A 20 -2.60 -14.93 12.59
CA TYR A 20 -3.86 -14.35 12.14
C TYR A 20 -5.01 -14.59 13.14
N CYS A 21 -5.12 -15.78 13.69
CA CYS A 21 -6.16 -16.12 14.65
C CYS A 21 -5.91 -15.51 16.04
N GLU A 22 -4.67 -15.20 16.43
CA GLU A 22 -4.35 -14.40 17.61
C GLU A 22 -4.87 -12.96 17.47
N LEU A 23 -4.70 -12.36 16.29
CA LEU A 23 -5.25 -11.02 16.00
C LEU A 23 -6.78 -11.03 15.87
N TYR A 24 -7.32 -12.11 15.28
CA TYR A 24 -8.74 -12.25 14.95
C TYR A 24 -9.28 -13.58 15.48
N PRO A 25 -9.69 -13.68 16.77
CA PRO A 25 -10.07 -14.95 17.40
C PRO A 25 -11.18 -15.72 16.67
N ASN A 26 -12.08 -15.03 15.95
CA ASN A 26 -13.13 -15.64 15.12
C ASN A 26 -12.82 -15.56 13.62
N GLY A 27 -11.56 -15.38 13.26
CA GLY A 27 -11.12 -15.03 11.91
C GLY A 27 -10.87 -16.22 10.97
N GLN A 28 -11.18 -17.48 11.35
CA GLN A 28 -10.85 -18.65 10.54
C GLN A 28 -11.33 -18.54 9.07
N GLY A 29 -12.58 -18.15 8.83
CA GLY A 29 -13.11 -17.99 7.49
C GLY A 29 -12.40 -16.88 6.72
N ARG A 30 -12.05 -15.76 7.37
CA ARG A 30 -11.30 -14.66 6.76
C ARG A 30 -9.85 -15.05 6.46
N PHE A 31 -9.26 -15.93 7.26
CA PHE A 31 -7.94 -16.50 6.96
C PHE A 31 -7.96 -17.38 5.70
N GLU A 32 -9.01 -18.17 5.53
CA GLU A 32 -9.19 -18.99 4.33
C GLU A 32 -9.39 -18.14 3.08
N GLU A 33 -10.14 -17.03 3.18
CA GLU A 33 -10.26 -16.03 2.10
C GLU A 33 -8.91 -15.42 1.75
N LEU A 34 -8.09 -15.05 2.74
CA LEU A 34 -6.74 -14.54 2.54
C LEU A 34 -5.86 -15.54 1.79
N CYS A 35 -5.87 -16.82 2.20
CA CYS A 35 -5.12 -17.87 1.53
C CYS A 35 -5.56 -18.07 0.06
N ALA A 36 -6.88 -18.01 -0.19
CA ALA A 36 -7.43 -18.12 -1.54
C ALA A 36 -7.01 -16.93 -2.42
N ALA A 37 -7.03 -15.71 -1.87
CA ALA A 37 -6.57 -14.51 -2.56
C ALA A 37 -5.06 -14.57 -2.90
N MET A 38 -4.22 -14.97 -1.94
CA MET A 38 -2.79 -15.16 -2.18
C MET A 38 -2.53 -16.22 -3.28
N GLU A 39 -3.31 -17.31 -3.30
CA GLU A 39 -3.21 -18.31 -4.36
C GLU A 39 -3.55 -17.72 -5.74
N GLN A 40 -4.62 -16.92 -5.82
CA GLN A 40 -5.04 -16.29 -7.05
C GLN A 40 -3.97 -15.34 -7.58
N TRP A 41 -3.44 -14.44 -6.73
CA TRP A 41 -2.36 -13.52 -7.10
C TRP A 41 -1.09 -14.25 -7.52
N TYR A 42 -0.75 -15.37 -6.88
CA TYR A 42 0.36 -16.19 -7.31
C TYR A 42 0.13 -16.83 -8.69
N LYS A 43 -1.09 -17.29 -9.00
CA LYS A 43 -1.43 -17.83 -10.34
C LYS A 43 -1.24 -16.77 -11.42
N GLU A 44 -1.70 -15.56 -11.16
CA GLU A 44 -1.64 -14.42 -12.10
C GLU A 44 -0.23 -13.83 -12.24
N ARG A 45 0.64 -14.06 -11.25
CA ARG A 45 2.00 -13.50 -11.27
C ARG A 45 2.77 -13.93 -12.52
N ASN A 46 3.39 -12.96 -13.18
CA ASN A 46 4.18 -13.15 -14.40
C ASN A 46 5.28 -14.19 -14.21
N LYS A 47 5.57 -14.97 -15.26
CA LYS A 47 6.64 -16.00 -15.24
C LYS A 47 8.04 -15.42 -14.97
N LYS A 48 8.34 -14.23 -15.51
CA LYS A 48 9.61 -13.51 -15.24
C LYS A 48 9.75 -13.20 -13.76
N TRP A 49 8.67 -12.66 -13.13
CA TRP A 49 8.68 -12.34 -11.71
C TRP A 49 8.80 -13.59 -10.83
N LYS A 50 8.11 -14.67 -11.17
CA LYS A 50 8.29 -15.96 -10.49
C LYS A 50 9.73 -16.48 -10.57
N ALA A 51 10.42 -16.25 -11.69
CA ALA A 51 11.83 -16.61 -11.83
C ALA A 51 12.73 -15.75 -10.93
N LEU A 52 12.45 -14.44 -10.86
CA LEU A 52 13.16 -13.51 -9.97
C LEU A 52 12.92 -13.87 -8.50
N ASP A 53 11.68 -14.20 -8.11
CA ASP A 53 11.34 -14.66 -6.76
C ASP A 53 12.18 -15.88 -6.36
N ARG A 54 12.28 -16.90 -7.23
CA ARG A 54 13.11 -18.10 -6.98
C ARG A 54 14.59 -17.77 -6.82
N LYS A 55 15.10 -16.78 -7.56
CA LYS A 55 16.50 -16.32 -7.41
C LYS A 55 16.70 -15.65 -6.06
N ARG A 56 15.79 -14.75 -5.68
CA ARG A 56 15.84 -14.01 -4.41
C ARG A 56 15.61 -14.92 -3.19
N GLU A 57 14.73 -15.92 -3.30
CA GLU A 57 14.54 -16.94 -2.25
C GLU A 57 15.82 -17.70 -1.91
N LYS A 58 16.70 -17.91 -2.90
CA LYS A 58 18.02 -18.52 -2.69
C LYS A 58 19.06 -17.55 -2.11
N GLN A 59 18.87 -16.26 -2.30
CA GLN A 59 19.75 -15.18 -1.86
C GLN A 59 18.98 -14.24 -0.93
N LYS A 60 18.56 -14.73 0.25
CA LYS A 60 17.65 -14.02 1.17
C LYS A 60 18.08 -12.58 1.52
N ASP A 61 19.39 -12.33 1.55
CA ASP A 61 19.98 -11.03 1.88
C ASP A 61 20.36 -10.20 0.63
N TRP A 62 19.72 -10.45 -0.52
CA TRP A 62 20.03 -9.75 -1.78
C TRP A 62 19.94 -8.21 -1.64
N TYR A 63 19.00 -7.72 -0.85
CA TYR A 63 18.80 -6.29 -0.59
C TYR A 63 19.82 -5.67 0.39
N LYS A 64 20.63 -6.46 1.07
CA LYS A 64 21.73 -6.00 1.95
C LYS A 64 23.08 -5.92 1.22
N SER A 65 23.10 -6.12 -0.09
CA SER A 65 24.32 -6.12 -0.87
C SER A 65 25.03 -4.76 -0.83
N GLN A 66 26.35 -4.76 -0.61
CA GLN A 66 27.20 -3.57 -0.73
C GLN A 66 27.24 -2.98 -2.15
N LYS A 67 26.73 -3.72 -3.15
CA LYS A 67 26.60 -3.26 -4.54
C LYS A 67 25.28 -2.56 -4.82
N MET A 68 24.40 -2.46 -3.83
CA MET A 68 23.10 -1.79 -3.99
C MET A 68 23.26 -0.30 -3.77
N LEU A 69 23.03 0.49 -4.82
CA LEU A 69 22.97 1.94 -4.79
C LEU A 69 21.53 2.39 -5.08
N GLY A 70 20.92 3.08 -4.13
CA GLY A 70 19.55 3.56 -4.22
C GLY A 70 19.46 5.03 -4.63
N MET A 71 18.42 5.35 -5.39
CA MET A 71 17.96 6.72 -5.62
C MET A 71 16.46 6.80 -5.30
N MET A 72 16.08 7.82 -4.54
CA MET A 72 14.69 8.16 -4.23
C MET A 72 14.29 9.39 -5.04
N LEU A 73 13.13 9.34 -5.68
CA LEU A 73 12.65 10.47 -6.49
C LEU A 73 11.12 10.53 -6.57
N TYR A 74 10.60 11.73 -6.77
CA TYR A 74 9.26 11.96 -7.29
C TYR A 74 9.31 11.91 -8.83
N ILE A 75 8.39 11.15 -9.45
CA ILE A 75 8.36 10.93 -10.90
C ILE A 75 8.19 12.27 -11.65
N ASP A 76 7.25 13.10 -11.22
CA ASP A 76 6.95 14.41 -11.81
C ASP A 76 8.14 15.38 -11.70
N ALA A 77 8.76 15.46 -10.54
CA ALA A 77 9.90 16.35 -10.30
C ALA A 77 11.15 15.94 -11.08
N PHE A 78 11.36 14.65 -11.30
CA PHE A 78 12.55 14.13 -11.98
C PHE A 78 12.38 13.99 -13.50
N ALA A 79 11.17 13.63 -13.96
CA ALA A 79 10.95 13.19 -15.35
C ALA A 79 9.55 13.49 -15.89
N ASP A 80 8.79 14.37 -15.27
CA ASP A 80 7.42 14.77 -15.59
C ASP A 80 6.38 13.64 -15.45
N ASN A 81 6.66 12.43 -15.93
CA ASN A 81 5.77 11.27 -15.91
C ASN A 81 6.55 9.96 -16.08
N ILE A 82 5.84 8.81 -16.02
CA ILE A 82 6.44 7.47 -16.14
C ILE A 82 7.17 7.30 -17.48
N SER A 83 6.60 7.77 -18.58
CA SER A 83 7.26 7.70 -19.91
C SER A 83 8.55 8.54 -19.97
N GLY A 84 8.57 9.67 -19.27
CA GLY A 84 9.79 10.48 -19.11
C GLY A 84 10.85 9.75 -18.26
N LEU A 85 10.42 9.08 -17.19
CA LEU A 85 11.31 8.29 -16.34
C LEU A 85 11.93 7.11 -17.10
N GLU A 86 11.15 6.42 -17.95
CA GLU A 86 11.69 5.38 -18.82
C GLU A 86 12.88 5.86 -19.67
N LYS A 87 12.78 7.07 -20.23
CA LYS A 87 13.86 7.66 -21.06
C LYS A 87 15.11 8.00 -20.25
N LYS A 88 15.00 8.07 -18.92
CA LYS A 88 16.12 8.36 -18.02
C LYS A 88 16.74 7.12 -17.38
N LEU A 89 16.26 5.90 -17.70
CA LEU A 89 16.80 4.67 -17.12
C LEU A 89 18.29 4.47 -17.45
N ASP A 90 18.72 4.79 -18.67
CA ASP A 90 20.13 4.68 -19.05
C ASP A 90 21.02 5.63 -18.24
N TYR A 91 20.55 6.87 -18.01
CA TYR A 91 21.23 7.82 -17.13
C TYR A 91 21.34 7.28 -15.70
N LEU A 92 20.25 6.72 -15.14
CA LEU A 92 20.28 6.11 -13.81
C LEU A 92 21.27 4.95 -13.75
N LYS A 93 21.33 4.14 -14.79
CA LYS A 93 22.28 3.05 -14.92
C LYS A 93 23.74 3.54 -15.01
N GLU A 94 24.01 4.59 -15.76
CA GLU A 94 25.34 5.24 -15.80
C GLU A 94 25.76 5.76 -14.41
N CYS A 95 24.81 6.21 -13.61
CA CYS A 95 25.02 6.56 -12.20
C CYS A 95 25.16 5.35 -11.26
N ASN A 96 25.15 4.11 -11.79
CA ASN A 96 25.16 2.86 -11.04
C ASN A 96 23.96 2.64 -10.11
N VAL A 97 22.84 3.34 -10.33
CA VAL A 97 21.60 3.13 -9.57
C VAL A 97 21.02 1.77 -9.95
N ASN A 98 20.76 0.94 -8.95
CA ASN A 98 20.15 -0.39 -9.12
C ASN A 98 19.00 -0.65 -8.12
N TYR A 99 18.64 0.37 -7.34
CA TYR A 99 17.49 0.42 -6.45
C TYR A 99 16.81 1.78 -6.63
N LEU A 100 15.63 1.78 -7.25
CA LEU A 100 14.87 2.98 -7.53
C LEU A 100 13.65 3.06 -6.60
N HIS A 101 13.66 4.00 -5.67
CA HIS A 101 12.52 4.27 -4.80
C HIS A 101 11.67 5.39 -5.41
N LEU A 102 10.49 5.02 -5.88
CA LEU A 102 9.49 5.95 -6.35
C LEU A 102 8.67 6.46 -5.17
N MET A 103 8.70 7.77 -4.92
CA MET A 103 7.82 8.44 -3.96
C MET A 103 6.36 8.26 -4.39
N PRO A 104 5.37 8.49 -3.51
CA PRO A 104 3.99 8.12 -3.79
C PRO A 104 3.50 8.61 -5.15
N PHE A 105 2.95 7.69 -5.93
CA PHE A 105 2.51 7.93 -7.30
C PHE A 105 1.09 7.40 -7.59
N LEU A 106 0.41 6.84 -6.58
CA LEU A 106 -0.97 6.39 -6.71
C LEU A 106 -1.94 7.58 -6.74
N ALA A 107 -3.16 7.34 -7.22
CA ALA A 107 -4.18 8.36 -7.36
C ALA A 107 -4.53 9.04 -6.03
N THR A 108 -4.49 10.36 -6.03
CA THR A 108 -4.84 11.23 -4.89
C THR A 108 -5.74 12.37 -5.34
N PRO A 109 -6.57 12.94 -4.46
CA PRO A 109 -7.41 14.08 -4.81
C PRO A 109 -6.57 15.35 -5.00
N LYS A 110 -7.01 16.19 -5.93
CA LYS A 110 -6.35 17.48 -6.19
C LYS A 110 -6.42 18.39 -4.97
N GLY A 111 -5.26 18.92 -4.57
CA GLY A 111 -5.14 19.86 -3.43
C GLY A 111 -5.23 19.24 -2.04
N LYS A 112 -5.44 17.91 -1.96
CA LYS A 112 -5.52 17.14 -0.71
C LYS A 112 -4.68 15.85 -0.83
N SER A 113 -3.49 15.95 -1.42
CA SER A 113 -2.66 14.77 -1.72
C SER A 113 -1.66 14.44 -0.62
N ASP A 114 -1.25 15.42 0.19
CA ASP A 114 -0.16 15.26 1.17
C ASP A 114 1.09 14.61 0.53
N GLY A 115 1.58 15.18 -0.57
CA GLY A 115 2.74 14.62 -1.28
C GLY A 115 2.50 13.23 -1.90
N GLY A 116 1.24 12.85 -2.11
CA GLY A 116 0.84 11.55 -2.64
C GLY A 116 0.44 10.52 -1.57
N TYR A 117 0.54 10.87 -0.29
CA TYR A 117 0.21 9.94 0.81
C TYR A 117 -1.30 9.82 1.10
N ALA A 118 -2.15 10.73 0.60
CA ALA A 118 -3.61 10.62 0.73
C ALA A 118 -4.20 9.77 -0.41
N VAL A 119 -3.99 8.46 -0.37
CA VAL A 119 -4.35 7.53 -1.45
C VAL A 119 -5.87 7.41 -1.59
N ALA A 120 -6.38 7.74 -2.77
CA ALA A 120 -7.80 7.59 -3.12
C ALA A 120 -8.10 6.27 -3.84
N ASP A 121 -7.10 5.68 -4.51
CA ASP A 121 -7.20 4.38 -5.17
C ASP A 121 -5.83 3.70 -5.24
N TYR A 122 -5.72 2.49 -4.66
CA TYR A 122 -4.48 1.72 -4.64
C TYR A 122 -4.17 1.02 -5.98
N ARG A 123 -5.12 1.00 -6.91
CA ARG A 123 -4.98 0.30 -8.21
C ARG A 123 -4.92 1.23 -9.40
N THR A 124 -4.81 2.54 -9.14
CA THR A 124 -4.73 3.56 -10.16
C THR A 124 -3.49 4.44 -9.92
N VAL A 125 -2.68 4.63 -10.94
CA VAL A 125 -1.60 5.63 -10.95
C VAL A 125 -2.22 7.02 -11.04
N GLN A 126 -1.61 8.02 -10.41
CA GLN A 126 -2.03 9.41 -10.56
C GLN A 126 -2.10 9.77 -12.06
N PRO A 127 -3.26 10.20 -12.57
CA PRO A 127 -3.46 10.38 -14.03
C PRO A 127 -2.46 11.28 -14.73
N SER A 128 -1.88 12.24 -14.03
CA SER A 128 -0.83 13.11 -14.58
C SER A 128 0.52 12.39 -14.78
N LEU A 129 0.74 11.26 -14.11
CA LEU A 129 1.98 10.50 -14.17
C LEU A 129 1.92 9.37 -15.20
N GLY A 130 0.74 8.85 -15.54
CA GLY A 130 0.54 7.74 -16.47
C GLY A 130 -0.51 6.75 -16.00
N THR A 131 -0.39 5.51 -16.46
CA THR A 131 -1.31 4.41 -16.18
C THR A 131 -0.63 3.28 -15.41
N MET A 132 -1.41 2.29 -14.98
CA MET A 132 -0.88 1.08 -14.35
C MET A 132 -0.10 0.21 -15.36
N GLU A 133 -0.51 0.25 -16.63
CA GLU A 133 0.20 -0.41 -17.73
C GLU A 133 1.58 0.23 -17.96
N ASP A 134 1.67 1.57 -17.87
CA ASP A 134 2.95 2.29 -17.96
C ASP A 134 3.88 1.90 -16.80
N LEU A 135 3.34 1.76 -15.58
CA LEU A 135 4.10 1.29 -14.42
C LEU A 135 4.63 -0.14 -14.63
N ALA A 136 3.79 -1.04 -15.14
CA ALA A 136 4.20 -2.42 -15.43
C ALA A 136 5.30 -2.47 -16.50
N ALA A 137 5.19 -1.65 -17.55
CA ALA A 137 6.22 -1.53 -18.59
C ALA A 137 7.54 -0.95 -18.05
N LEU A 138 7.46 0.10 -17.21
CA LEU A 138 8.62 0.64 -16.51
C LEU A 138 9.30 -0.43 -15.65
N SER A 139 8.53 -1.21 -14.90
CA SER A 139 9.04 -2.30 -14.05
C SER A 139 9.80 -3.34 -14.86
N GLU A 140 9.28 -3.76 -16.02
CA GLU A 140 9.98 -4.70 -16.91
C GLU A 140 11.32 -4.15 -17.35
N LYS A 141 11.36 -2.89 -17.81
CA LYS A 141 12.60 -2.23 -18.26
C LYS A 141 13.61 -2.06 -17.12
N CYS A 142 13.16 -1.73 -15.92
CA CYS A 142 14.03 -1.68 -14.74
C CYS A 142 14.68 -3.04 -14.46
N HIS A 143 13.88 -4.11 -14.47
CA HIS A 143 14.40 -5.46 -14.24
C HIS A 143 15.35 -5.94 -15.33
N ASP A 144 15.10 -5.60 -16.60
CA ASP A 144 16.00 -5.90 -17.71
C ASP A 144 17.37 -5.21 -17.52
N GLN A 145 17.42 -4.09 -16.82
CA GLN A 145 18.64 -3.38 -16.43
C GLN A 145 19.15 -3.77 -15.03
N SER A 146 18.59 -4.82 -14.41
CA SER A 146 18.93 -5.26 -13.04
C SER A 146 18.67 -4.22 -11.95
N MET A 147 17.71 -3.34 -12.16
CA MET A 147 17.26 -2.32 -11.24
C MET A 147 16.00 -2.80 -10.52
N SER A 148 15.98 -2.71 -9.19
CA SER A 148 14.81 -3.05 -8.36
C SER A 148 13.95 -1.81 -8.11
N LEU A 149 12.62 -1.97 -8.13
CA LEU A 149 11.67 -0.91 -7.82
C LEU A 149 11.14 -1.01 -6.40
N CYS A 150 11.18 0.12 -5.69
CA CYS A 150 10.53 0.33 -4.42
C CYS A 150 9.42 1.37 -4.55
N MET A 151 8.34 1.20 -3.81
CA MET A 151 7.28 2.20 -3.67
C MET A 151 6.87 2.39 -2.22
N ASP A 152 6.35 3.57 -1.90
CA ASP A 152 5.61 3.79 -0.66
C ASP A 152 4.21 3.16 -0.75
N PHE A 153 3.88 2.33 0.21
CA PHE A 153 2.57 1.71 0.33
C PHE A 153 1.91 2.17 1.63
N VAL A 154 0.98 3.10 1.50
CA VAL A 154 0.29 3.70 2.66
C VAL A 154 -0.68 2.69 3.26
N MET A 155 -0.39 2.21 4.47
CA MET A 155 -1.22 1.23 5.17
C MET A 155 -2.02 1.83 6.33
N ASN A 156 -1.61 2.99 6.85
CA ASN A 156 -2.23 3.59 8.03
C ASN A 156 -3.63 4.16 7.76
N HIS A 157 -3.85 4.76 6.60
CA HIS A 157 -5.04 5.52 6.27
C HIS A 157 -5.35 5.48 4.77
N THR A 158 -6.55 5.94 4.42
CA THR A 158 -6.91 6.30 3.03
C THR A 158 -7.29 7.77 2.95
N SER A 159 -7.36 8.31 1.73
CA SER A 159 -8.04 9.58 1.49
C SER A 159 -9.54 9.47 1.79
N GLU A 160 -10.16 10.59 2.16
CA GLU A 160 -11.64 10.72 2.24
C GLU A 160 -12.32 10.49 0.89
N ASP A 161 -11.57 10.60 -0.23
CA ASP A 161 -12.04 10.32 -1.59
C ASP A 161 -11.91 8.84 -2.00
N HIS A 162 -11.36 7.99 -1.13
CA HIS A 162 -11.34 6.54 -1.35
C HIS A 162 -12.78 5.99 -1.37
N GLU A 163 -13.03 4.98 -2.20
CA GLU A 163 -14.37 4.38 -2.33
C GLU A 163 -14.96 3.93 -0.98
N TRP A 164 -14.13 3.38 -0.10
CA TRP A 164 -14.57 2.97 1.24
C TRP A 164 -15.02 4.16 2.08
N ALA A 165 -14.31 5.28 2.01
CA ALA A 165 -14.65 6.49 2.75
C ALA A 165 -15.95 7.10 2.24
N LYS A 166 -16.16 7.15 0.94
CA LYS A 166 -17.41 7.60 0.31
C LYS A 166 -18.61 6.76 0.74
N ARG A 167 -18.45 5.44 0.75
CA ARG A 167 -19.51 4.53 1.19
C ARG A 167 -19.77 4.62 2.71
N ALA A 168 -18.72 4.83 3.50
CA ALA A 168 -18.87 5.11 4.93
C ALA A 168 -19.66 6.40 5.20
N LEU A 169 -19.40 7.47 4.44
CA LEU A 169 -20.20 8.72 4.50
C LEU A 169 -21.65 8.50 4.07
N ALA A 170 -21.90 7.63 3.10
CA ALA A 170 -23.26 7.25 2.69
C ALA A 170 -24.02 6.45 3.77
N GLY A 171 -23.40 6.15 4.92
CA GLY A 171 -24.01 5.45 6.04
C GLY A 171 -23.90 3.93 5.97
N GLU A 172 -23.13 3.37 5.03
CA GLU A 172 -22.94 1.93 4.93
C GLU A 172 -22.09 1.42 6.10
N LYS A 173 -22.71 0.73 7.04
CA LYS A 173 -22.09 0.27 8.29
C LYS A 173 -20.83 -0.57 8.06
N GLU A 174 -20.84 -1.46 7.08
CA GLU A 174 -19.68 -2.28 6.72
C GLU A 174 -18.45 -1.44 6.38
N TYR A 175 -18.64 -0.28 5.73
CA TYR A 175 -17.56 0.64 5.36
C TYR A 175 -17.18 1.57 6.50
N GLN A 176 -18.14 1.96 7.36
CA GLN A 176 -17.82 2.68 8.59
C GLN A 176 -16.93 1.84 9.52
N ASP A 177 -17.15 0.52 9.60
CA ASP A 177 -16.37 -0.40 10.42
C ASP A 177 -14.92 -0.60 9.91
N ARG A 178 -14.60 -0.09 8.71
CA ARG A 178 -13.23 -0.07 8.16
C ARG A 178 -12.37 1.08 8.70
N TYR A 179 -12.99 2.04 9.40
CA TYR A 179 -12.37 3.22 10.00
C TYR A 179 -12.75 3.31 11.47
N PHE A 180 -12.14 4.25 12.19
CA PHE A 180 -12.53 4.54 13.57
C PHE A 180 -13.52 5.70 13.58
N PHE A 181 -14.83 5.38 13.66
CA PHE A 181 -15.92 6.32 13.78
C PHE A 181 -16.49 6.37 15.19
N PHE A 182 -16.85 7.56 15.67
CA PHE A 182 -17.42 7.81 16.99
C PHE A 182 -18.63 8.74 16.87
N ASP A 183 -19.71 8.44 17.62
CA ASP A 183 -20.94 9.23 17.58
C ASP A 183 -20.81 10.58 18.30
N ASN A 184 -19.88 10.68 19.25
CA ASN A 184 -19.61 11.89 20.04
C ASN A 184 -18.11 12.01 20.34
N TYR A 185 -17.72 13.07 21.07
CA TYR A 185 -16.33 13.34 21.39
C TYR A 185 -15.84 12.72 22.71
N ASP A 186 -16.63 11.91 23.41
CA ASP A 186 -16.28 11.37 24.73
C ASP A 186 -15.04 10.48 24.64
N ILE A 187 -15.08 9.44 23.78
CA ILE A 187 -13.93 8.55 23.55
C ILE A 187 -12.77 9.28 22.86
N PRO A 188 -12.97 10.02 21.75
CA PRO A 188 -11.93 10.86 21.15
C PRO A 188 -11.19 11.73 22.16
N SER A 189 -11.91 12.41 23.06
CA SER A 189 -11.31 13.30 24.06
C SER A 189 -10.34 12.60 25.02
N GLU A 190 -10.58 11.32 25.32
CA GLU A 190 -9.66 10.53 26.15
C GLU A 190 -8.37 10.16 25.38
N TYR A 191 -8.50 9.80 24.10
CA TYR A 191 -7.34 9.53 23.25
C TYR A 191 -6.49 10.78 23.02
N GLU A 192 -7.10 11.95 22.83
CA GLU A 192 -6.36 13.22 22.62
C GLU A 192 -5.44 13.60 23.80
N LYS A 193 -5.70 13.07 25.00
CA LYS A 193 -4.83 13.31 26.16
C LYS A 193 -3.46 12.61 26.03
N THR A 194 -3.36 11.55 25.26
CA THR A 194 -2.18 10.69 25.20
C THR A 194 -1.66 10.44 23.80
N CYS A 195 -2.50 10.54 22.77
CA CYS A 195 -2.08 10.39 21.38
C CYS A 195 -1.24 11.59 20.92
N PRO A 196 -0.02 11.40 20.42
CA PRO A 196 0.76 12.49 19.86
C PRO A 196 0.10 13.01 18.58
N GLN A 197 0.24 14.31 18.33
CA GLN A 197 -0.20 14.93 17.08
C GLN A 197 0.96 15.00 16.10
N VAL A 198 0.73 14.54 14.86
CA VAL A 198 1.76 14.56 13.81
C VAL A 198 1.96 15.99 13.29
N PHE A 199 0.88 16.72 13.09
CA PHE A 199 0.91 18.10 12.57
C PHE A 199 0.22 19.08 13.53
N PRO A 200 0.81 19.36 14.71
CA PRO A 200 0.11 20.12 15.76
C PRO A 200 -0.21 21.57 15.39
N THR A 201 0.43 22.13 14.34
CA THR A 201 0.21 23.51 13.88
C THR A 201 -0.67 23.60 12.64
N THR A 202 -0.57 22.64 11.71
CA THR A 202 -1.27 22.68 10.40
C THR A 202 -2.51 21.82 10.35
N ALA A 203 -2.60 20.78 11.17
CA ALA A 203 -3.74 19.89 11.31
C ALA A 203 -3.82 19.39 12.77
N PRO A 204 -4.19 20.27 13.73
CA PRO A 204 -4.25 19.92 15.14
C PRO A 204 -5.38 18.92 15.43
N GLY A 205 -5.14 18.04 16.41
CA GLY A 205 -6.06 16.97 16.81
C GLY A 205 -5.88 15.69 15.97
N ASN A 206 -6.47 14.62 16.48
CA ASN A 206 -6.46 13.29 15.84
C ASN A 206 -7.86 12.83 15.41
N PHE A 207 -8.88 13.65 15.58
CA PHE A 207 -10.27 13.33 15.26
C PHE A 207 -10.96 14.49 14.57
N THR A 208 -11.59 14.20 13.43
CA THR A 208 -12.27 15.19 12.60
C THR A 208 -13.79 14.95 12.62
N TRP A 209 -14.57 15.97 12.94
CA TRP A 209 -16.04 15.92 12.81
C TRP A 209 -16.45 15.89 11.34
N ARG A 210 -17.36 14.98 11.00
CA ARG A 210 -17.95 14.85 9.67
C ARG A 210 -19.44 15.17 9.73
N GLU A 211 -19.80 16.34 9.20
CA GLU A 211 -21.20 16.79 9.17
C GLU A 211 -22.06 15.86 8.31
N ASP A 212 -21.49 15.29 7.24
CA ASP A 212 -22.19 14.43 6.30
C ASP A 212 -22.82 13.18 6.94
N CYS A 213 -22.19 12.65 8.01
CA CYS A 213 -22.64 11.45 8.71
C CYS A 213 -22.84 11.65 10.22
N HIS A 214 -22.69 12.90 10.72
CA HIS A 214 -22.80 13.26 12.14
C HIS A 214 -21.92 12.38 13.06
N LYS A 215 -20.64 12.20 12.69
CA LYS A 215 -19.68 11.39 13.45
C LYS A 215 -18.29 12.02 13.45
N PHE A 216 -17.50 11.70 14.47
CA PHE A 216 -16.06 11.90 14.43
C PHE A 216 -15.40 10.71 13.73
N VAL A 217 -14.37 10.98 12.93
CA VAL A 217 -13.48 9.96 12.34
C VAL A 217 -12.05 10.23 12.79
N MET A 218 -11.29 9.19 13.05
CA MET A 218 -9.88 9.31 13.41
C MET A 218 -9.04 9.72 12.18
N THR A 219 -8.23 10.77 12.36
CA THR A 219 -7.41 11.41 11.33
C THR A 219 -6.05 11.80 11.90
N THR A 220 -5.16 10.82 12.05
CA THR A 220 -3.83 11.03 12.66
C THR A 220 -2.98 12.06 11.91
N PHE A 221 -3.19 12.20 10.60
CA PHE A 221 -2.46 13.14 9.74
C PHE A 221 -3.33 14.34 9.40
N TYR A 222 -3.76 14.49 8.14
CA TYR A 222 -4.67 15.56 7.76
C TYR A 222 -6.15 15.14 7.90
N PRO A 223 -7.09 16.07 8.07
CA PRO A 223 -8.53 15.78 8.20
C PRO A 223 -9.15 14.96 7.06
N TYR A 224 -8.50 14.93 5.89
CA TYR A 224 -8.90 14.15 4.72
C TYR A 224 -8.20 12.78 4.61
N GLN A 225 -7.40 12.38 5.62
CA GLN A 225 -6.70 11.08 5.72
C GLN A 225 -7.28 10.31 6.90
N TRP A 226 -8.07 9.29 6.61
CA TRP A 226 -8.86 8.55 7.61
C TRP A 226 -8.17 7.27 8.01
N ASP A 227 -7.91 7.11 9.30
CA ASP A 227 -7.18 5.96 9.85
C ASP A 227 -7.98 4.67 9.71
N LEU A 228 -7.31 3.64 9.19
CA LEU A 228 -7.87 2.32 8.94
C LEU A 228 -7.95 1.49 10.21
N ASN A 229 -9.09 0.86 10.44
CA ASN A 229 -9.35 -0.01 11.58
C ASN A 229 -8.89 -1.44 11.31
N TYR A 230 -7.65 -1.76 11.64
CA TYR A 230 -7.10 -3.12 11.51
C TYR A 230 -7.60 -4.12 12.57
N ALA A 231 -8.45 -3.74 13.51
CA ALA A 231 -9.21 -4.71 14.29
C ALA A 231 -10.27 -5.42 13.42
N ASN A 232 -10.59 -4.86 12.24
CA ASN A 232 -11.44 -5.47 11.24
C ASN A 232 -10.61 -6.32 10.26
N PRO A 233 -10.73 -7.66 10.24
CA PRO A 233 -9.95 -8.53 9.34
C PRO A 233 -10.20 -8.27 7.85
N VAL A 234 -11.33 -7.66 7.48
CA VAL A 234 -11.62 -7.27 6.09
C VAL A 234 -10.61 -6.22 5.63
N VAL A 235 -10.30 -5.22 6.48
CA VAL A 235 -9.29 -4.18 6.18
C VAL A 235 -7.93 -4.82 5.92
N PHE A 236 -7.50 -5.73 6.80
CA PHE A 236 -6.24 -6.44 6.62
C PHE A 236 -6.18 -7.20 5.29
N ASN A 237 -7.20 -8.02 4.99
CA ASN A 237 -7.24 -8.83 3.78
C ASN A 237 -7.24 -7.97 2.52
N GLU A 238 -8.03 -6.90 2.49
CA GLU A 238 -8.10 -5.99 1.34
C GLU A 238 -6.79 -5.21 1.13
N MET A 239 -6.13 -4.78 2.20
CA MET A 239 -4.83 -4.12 2.08
C MET A 239 -3.74 -5.09 1.58
N VAL A 240 -3.76 -6.36 2.01
CA VAL A 240 -2.91 -7.41 1.43
C VAL A 240 -3.23 -7.62 -0.05
N ASN A 241 -4.50 -7.64 -0.45
CA ASN A 241 -4.91 -7.73 -1.84
C ASN A 241 -4.35 -6.59 -2.70
N ASN A 242 -4.43 -5.35 -2.21
CA ASN A 242 -3.88 -4.18 -2.90
C ASN A 242 -2.35 -4.26 -3.02
N MET A 243 -1.66 -4.68 -1.96
CA MET A 243 -0.22 -4.89 -1.98
C MET A 243 0.18 -5.95 -3.03
N LEU A 244 -0.50 -7.09 -3.05
CA LEU A 244 -0.20 -8.18 -3.99
C LEU A 244 -0.51 -7.80 -5.44
N TYR A 245 -1.56 -6.99 -5.67
CA TYR A 245 -1.83 -6.40 -6.98
C TYR A 245 -0.63 -5.57 -7.47
N LEU A 246 -0.11 -4.66 -6.64
CA LEU A 246 1.03 -3.79 -7.00
C LEU A 246 2.32 -4.58 -7.18
N VAL A 247 2.56 -5.59 -6.34
CA VAL A 247 3.70 -6.51 -6.50
C VAL A 247 3.61 -7.25 -7.84
N ASN A 248 2.40 -7.57 -8.32
CA ASN A 248 2.19 -8.18 -9.64
C ASN A 248 2.39 -7.21 -10.81
N GLN A 249 2.40 -5.89 -10.58
CA GLN A 249 2.86 -4.90 -11.56
C GLN A 249 4.40 -4.79 -11.63
N GLY A 250 5.12 -5.58 -10.83
CA GLY A 250 6.58 -5.64 -10.86
C GLY A 250 7.28 -4.83 -9.76
N ILE A 251 6.53 -4.35 -8.79
CA ILE A 251 7.12 -3.74 -7.58
C ILE A 251 7.84 -4.82 -6.77
N ASP A 252 9.09 -4.55 -6.40
CA ASP A 252 9.98 -5.48 -5.69
C ASP A 252 9.96 -5.26 -4.18
N ILE A 253 9.83 -4.02 -3.77
CA ILE A 253 9.93 -3.59 -2.37
C ILE A 253 8.80 -2.62 -2.09
N VAL A 254 8.12 -2.83 -0.98
CA VAL A 254 7.14 -1.89 -0.43
C VAL A 254 7.70 -1.28 0.86
N ARG A 255 7.59 0.04 0.97
CA ARG A 255 8.02 0.80 2.14
C ARG A 255 6.79 1.29 2.91
#